data_0e26e561495dcfd95859465637b35b7a
#
_entry.id   0e26e561495dcfd95859465637b35b7a
#
_cell.length_a   1.000
_cell.length_b   1.000
_cell.length_c   1.000
_cell.angle_alpha   90.00
_cell.angle_beta   90.00
_cell.angle_gamma   90.00
#
_symmetry.space_group_name_H-M   'P 1'
#
loop_
_entity.id
_entity.type
_entity.pdbx_description
1 polymer ?
#
loop_
_entity_poly.entity_id
_entity_poly.type
_entity_poly.pdbx_seq_one_letter_code
_entity_poly.pdbx_strand_id
1 'polypeptide(L)'
;MLKTSELVIGHKGIRVAGPLTFEYPDGQSIMLCGPNGSGKSTLMKTLAGLLPPLSGGFMAGGSVVMVPTHIPKVKGFSVREFIRTSLFSVSGMFRKLNAEAEKSLEESVRMLGLEPLADKDISLISDGEFQKACIATALTRKANVILLDEPTAFLDVDNRIMVLRTLQELARATGTTVLFSTHDIHDGARFSDTTLTLGKRRHEV
;
A
#
# COMPACT_ATOMS: atom_id res chain seq x y z
N MET A 1 -8.57 -10.98 6.24
CA MET A 1 -8.71 -10.50 7.65
C MET A 1 -7.38 -9.92 8.11
N LEU A 2 -7.40 -8.72 8.69
CA LEU A 2 -6.25 -8.07 9.30
C LEU A 2 -6.55 -7.85 10.80
N LYS A 3 -5.78 -8.49 11.68
CA LYS A 3 -6.01 -8.49 13.12
C LYS A 3 -4.74 -8.21 13.89
N THR A 4 -4.86 -7.44 14.99
CA THR A 4 -3.77 -7.24 15.96
C THR A 4 -4.28 -7.53 17.37
N SER A 5 -3.38 -7.99 18.24
CA SER A 5 -3.64 -8.23 19.65
C SER A 5 -2.51 -7.64 20.47
N GLU A 6 -2.83 -6.60 21.26
CA GLU A 6 -1.86 -5.89 22.12
C GLU A 6 -0.55 -5.51 21.39
N LEU A 7 -0.65 -5.19 20.10
CA LEU A 7 0.49 -4.93 19.24
C LEU A 7 1.21 -3.64 19.65
N VAL A 8 2.46 -3.74 20.07
CA VAL A 8 3.34 -2.59 20.32
C VAL A 8 4.37 -2.51 19.20
N ILE A 9 4.40 -1.38 18.52
CA ILE A 9 5.31 -1.12 17.41
C ILE A 9 6.39 -0.13 17.79
N GLY A 10 7.56 -0.31 17.18
CA GLY A 10 8.69 0.56 17.44
C GLY A 10 9.90 0.27 16.59
N HIS A 11 11.00 0.92 16.90
CA HIS A 11 12.28 0.71 16.22
C HIS A 11 13.43 0.74 17.22
N LYS A 12 14.38 -0.19 17.09
CA LYS A 12 15.56 -0.31 17.98
C LYS A 12 15.20 -0.32 19.47
N GLY A 13 14.13 -1.03 19.85
CA GLY A 13 13.64 -1.11 21.22
C GLY A 13 12.85 0.11 21.71
N ILE A 14 12.73 1.17 20.92
CA ILE A 14 11.98 2.37 21.28
C ILE A 14 10.55 2.24 20.79
N ARG A 15 9.60 2.23 21.72
CA ARG A 15 8.17 2.21 21.42
C ARG A 15 7.75 3.47 20.66
N VAL A 16 7.00 3.29 19.58
CA VAL A 16 6.40 4.36 18.77
C VAL A 16 4.91 4.46 19.00
N ALA A 17 4.19 3.33 18.99
CA ALA A 17 2.76 3.29 19.28
C ALA A 17 2.36 1.93 19.85
N GLY A 18 1.14 1.84 20.37
CA GLY A 18 0.55 0.64 20.94
C GLY A 18 0.28 0.79 22.45
N PRO A 19 -0.29 -0.23 23.10
CA PRO A 19 -0.80 -1.44 22.47
C PRO A 19 -1.97 -1.14 21.52
N LEU A 20 -2.00 -1.83 20.37
CA LEU A 20 -3.04 -1.70 19.36
C LEU A 20 -3.78 -3.03 19.24
N THR A 21 -5.09 -2.98 19.41
CA THR A 21 -5.97 -4.13 19.22
C THR A 21 -7.10 -3.74 18.29
N PHE A 22 -7.13 -4.34 17.10
CA PHE A 22 -8.18 -4.15 16.12
C PHE A 22 -8.34 -5.39 15.25
N GLU A 23 -9.50 -5.50 14.63
CA GLU A 23 -9.81 -6.57 13.69
C GLU A 23 -10.65 -6.01 12.53
N TYR A 24 -10.17 -6.23 11.31
CA TYR A 24 -10.85 -5.84 10.08
C TYR A 24 -11.08 -7.06 9.20
N PRO A 25 -12.32 -7.30 8.74
CA PRO A 25 -12.61 -8.37 7.80
C PRO A 25 -11.95 -8.13 6.43
N ASP A 26 -11.97 -9.16 5.59
CA ASP A 26 -11.51 -9.03 4.21
C ASP A 26 -12.40 -8.07 3.41
N GLY A 27 -11.83 -7.48 2.37
CA GLY A 27 -12.56 -6.63 1.44
C GLY A 27 -12.84 -5.21 1.92
N GLN A 28 -12.17 -4.76 2.98
CA GLN A 28 -12.32 -3.39 3.47
C GLN A 28 -11.21 -2.47 3.01
N SER A 29 -11.59 -1.23 2.68
CA SER A 29 -10.70 -0.09 2.53
C SER A 29 -10.61 0.67 3.86
N ILE A 30 -9.42 0.76 4.44
CA ILE A 30 -9.15 1.29 5.78
C ILE A 30 -8.25 2.49 5.68
N MET A 31 -8.70 3.66 6.13
CA MET A 31 -7.88 4.85 6.24
C MET A 31 -7.10 4.85 7.55
N LEU A 32 -5.77 4.97 7.47
CA LEU A 32 -4.90 5.12 8.63
C LEU A 32 -4.59 6.60 8.88
N CYS A 33 -5.12 7.13 9.97
CA CYS A 33 -4.96 8.52 10.36
C CYS A 33 -4.04 8.69 11.56
N GLY A 34 -3.50 9.89 11.71
CA GLY A 34 -2.73 10.30 12.87
C GLY A 34 -1.71 11.37 12.53
N PRO A 35 -1.23 12.13 13.52
CA PRO A 35 -0.25 13.18 13.31
C PRO A 35 1.08 12.63 12.79
N ASN A 36 1.95 13.52 12.29
CA ASN A 36 3.30 13.13 11.90
C ASN A 36 4.04 12.55 13.11
N GLY A 37 4.79 11.47 12.88
CA GLY A 37 5.49 10.75 13.94
C GLY A 37 4.61 9.84 14.82
N SER A 38 3.30 9.71 14.56
CA SER A 38 2.42 8.80 15.32
C SER A 38 2.69 7.31 15.08
N GLY A 39 3.49 6.96 14.07
CA GLY A 39 3.86 5.58 13.79
C GLY A 39 3.12 4.93 12.62
N LYS A 40 2.43 5.70 11.76
CA LYS A 40 1.71 5.15 10.59
C LYS A 40 2.60 4.25 9.72
N SER A 41 3.73 4.77 9.25
CA SER A 41 4.68 3.99 8.44
C SER A 41 5.32 2.84 9.23
N THR A 42 5.54 3.01 10.54
CA THR A 42 6.05 1.94 11.41
C THR A 42 5.03 0.81 11.53
N LEU A 43 3.75 1.13 11.72
CA LEU A 43 2.68 0.13 11.75
C LEU A 43 2.62 -0.64 10.43
N MET A 44 2.60 0.05 9.30
CA MET A 44 2.57 -0.60 7.98
C MET A 44 3.78 -1.49 7.76
N LYS A 45 4.99 -1.03 8.10
CA LYS A 45 6.22 -1.86 8.02
C LYS A 45 6.15 -3.09 8.92
N THR A 46 5.57 -2.96 10.12
CA THR A 46 5.38 -4.10 11.02
C THR A 46 4.37 -5.09 10.44
N LEU A 47 3.24 -4.62 9.95
CA LEU A 47 2.22 -5.48 9.31
C LEU A 47 2.72 -6.14 8.01
N ALA A 48 3.65 -5.49 7.30
CA ALA A 48 4.33 -6.06 6.14
C ALA A 48 5.46 -7.06 6.50
N GLY A 49 5.75 -7.26 7.80
CA GLY A 49 6.86 -8.12 8.24
C GLY A 49 8.25 -7.51 8.04
N LEU A 50 8.34 -6.22 7.68
CA LEU A 50 9.62 -5.52 7.48
C LEU A 50 10.25 -5.03 8.79
N LEU A 51 9.45 -4.92 9.85
CA LEU A 51 9.91 -4.62 11.20
C LEU A 51 9.27 -5.61 12.17
N PRO A 52 10.02 -6.15 13.14
CA PRO A 52 9.43 -6.97 14.19
C PRO A 52 8.59 -6.11 15.13
N PRO A 53 7.49 -6.63 15.69
CA PRO A 53 6.80 -5.99 16.80
C PRO A 53 7.69 -5.97 18.05
N LEU A 54 7.50 -4.98 18.92
CA LEU A 54 8.16 -4.96 20.25
C LEU A 54 7.47 -5.92 21.22
N SER A 55 6.13 -6.01 21.15
CA SER A 55 5.33 -6.99 21.90
C SER A 55 3.96 -7.14 21.23
N GLY A 56 3.16 -8.09 21.71
CA GLY A 56 1.88 -8.44 21.09
C GLY A 56 2.06 -9.17 19.77
N GLY A 57 1.02 -9.19 18.95
CA GLY A 57 1.05 -9.90 17.68
C GLY A 57 0.08 -9.35 16.66
N PHE A 58 0.24 -9.80 15.42
CA PHE A 58 -0.70 -9.52 14.34
C PHE A 58 -0.87 -10.74 13.44
N MET A 59 -1.99 -10.76 12.75
CA MET A 59 -2.31 -11.74 11.72
C MET A 59 -2.82 -10.99 10.49
N ALA A 60 -2.20 -11.26 9.34
CA ALA A 60 -2.72 -10.88 8.05
C ALA A 60 -3.11 -12.15 7.30
N GLY A 61 -4.33 -12.21 6.79
CA GLY A 61 -4.85 -13.40 6.12
C GLY A 61 -4.27 -13.55 4.73
N GLY A 62 -3.11 -14.19 4.58
CA GLY A 62 -2.46 -14.46 3.30
C GLY A 62 -1.30 -13.51 2.98
N SER A 63 -1.12 -13.22 1.67
CA SER A 63 -0.02 -12.39 1.20
C SER A 63 -0.21 -10.91 1.50
N VAL A 64 0.85 -10.24 1.93
CA VAL A 64 0.87 -8.80 2.22
C VAL A 64 1.83 -8.11 1.26
N VAL A 65 1.41 -6.99 0.69
CA VAL A 65 2.24 -6.11 -0.14
C VAL A 65 2.23 -4.71 0.45
N MET A 66 3.39 -4.08 0.52
CA MET A 66 3.52 -2.69 0.94
C MET A 66 4.11 -1.84 -0.18
N VAL A 67 3.48 -0.69 -0.43
CA VAL A 67 4.02 0.39 -1.26
C VAL A 67 4.41 1.53 -0.32
N PRO A 68 5.69 1.83 -0.16
CA PRO A 68 6.15 2.96 0.65
C PRO A 68 5.92 4.28 -0.08
N THR A 69 5.93 5.40 0.66
CA THR A 69 5.74 6.76 0.12
C THR A 69 6.78 7.12 -0.95
N HIS A 70 8.01 6.68 -0.76
CA HIS A 70 9.13 6.98 -1.66
C HIS A 70 9.74 5.71 -2.24
N ILE A 71 9.66 5.61 -3.57
CA ILE A 71 10.36 4.62 -4.37
C ILE A 71 11.22 5.40 -5.36
N PRO A 72 12.52 5.09 -5.53
CA PRO A 72 13.35 5.79 -6.49
C PRO A 72 12.96 5.40 -7.93
N LYS A 73 12.89 6.40 -8.83
CA LYS A 73 12.77 6.15 -10.27
C LYS A 73 14.09 5.57 -10.78
N VAL A 74 14.01 4.43 -11.45
CA VAL A 74 15.19 3.75 -12.04
C VAL A 74 15.14 3.88 -13.55
N LYS A 75 16.09 4.59 -14.16
CA LYS A 75 16.20 4.76 -15.62
C LYS A 75 16.40 3.42 -16.32
N GLY A 76 15.81 3.27 -17.50
CA GLY A 76 16.00 2.10 -18.35
C GLY A 76 14.92 1.04 -18.22
N PHE A 77 13.85 1.33 -17.50
CA PHE A 77 12.64 0.50 -17.46
C PHE A 77 11.46 1.28 -18.04
N SER A 78 10.69 0.67 -18.91
CA SER A 78 9.35 1.18 -19.22
C SER A 78 8.42 1.05 -18.00
N VAL A 79 7.32 1.81 -17.99
CA VAL A 79 6.28 1.70 -16.95
C VAL A 79 5.81 0.25 -16.81
N ARG A 80 5.55 -0.42 -17.92
CA ARG A 80 5.13 -1.82 -17.98
C ARG A 80 6.18 -2.77 -17.37
N GLU A 81 7.44 -2.61 -17.73
CA GLU A 81 8.54 -3.41 -17.19
C GLU A 81 8.71 -3.18 -15.69
N PHE A 82 8.60 -1.93 -15.23
CA PHE A 82 8.64 -1.63 -13.81
C PHE A 82 7.53 -2.34 -13.05
N ILE A 83 6.27 -2.27 -13.51
CA ILE A 83 5.15 -2.96 -12.88
C ILE A 83 5.39 -4.48 -12.90
N ARG A 84 5.91 -5.02 -14.02
CA ARG A 84 6.24 -6.43 -14.17
C ARG A 84 7.27 -6.92 -13.15
N THR A 85 8.19 -6.06 -12.70
CA THR A 85 9.18 -6.46 -11.66
C THR A 85 8.52 -6.95 -10.39
N SER A 86 7.32 -6.48 -10.07
CA SER A 86 6.57 -6.90 -8.89
C SER A 86 6.16 -8.38 -8.90
N LEU A 87 6.12 -9.00 -10.07
CA LEU A 87 5.75 -10.40 -10.26
C LEU A 87 6.94 -11.37 -10.08
N PHE A 88 8.16 -10.85 -10.07
CA PHE A 88 9.34 -11.68 -9.81
C PHE A 88 9.54 -11.87 -8.30
N SER A 89 9.43 -13.10 -7.84
CA SER A 89 9.92 -13.45 -6.50
C SER A 89 11.44 -13.64 -6.52
N VAL A 90 12.11 -13.44 -5.39
CA VAL A 90 13.58 -13.57 -5.24
C VAL A 90 14.12 -14.92 -5.76
N SER A 91 13.29 -15.95 -5.79
CA SER A 91 13.63 -17.30 -6.27
C SER A 91 13.24 -17.59 -7.72
N GLY A 92 12.65 -16.63 -8.46
CA GLY A 92 12.01 -16.86 -9.75
C GLY A 92 12.33 -15.88 -10.88
N MET A 93 13.45 -15.16 -10.83
CA MET A 93 13.81 -14.12 -11.82
C MET A 93 13.88 -14.61 -13.28
N PHE A 94 13.99 -15.93 -13.50
CA PHE A 94 14.02 -16.56 -14.83
C PHE A 94 12.73 -17.31 -15.17
N ARG A 95 11.70 -17.28 -14.33
CA ARG A 95 10.44 -17.98 -14.62
C ARG A 95 9.62 -17.16 -15.58
N LYS A 96 9.23 -17.73 -16.71
CA LYS A 96 8.25 -17.10 -17.62
C LYS A 96 6.99 -16.81 -16.82
N LEU A 97 6.54 -15.56 -16.87
CA LEU A 97 5.24 -15.18 -16.30
C LEU A 97 4.14 -15.98 -17.01
N ASN A 98 3.18 -16.45 -16.25
CA ASN A 98 2.03 -17.13 -16.81
C ASN A 98 1.04 -16.08 -17.38
N ALA A 99 0.11 -16.54 -18.24
CA ALA A 99 -0.89 -15.68 -18.87
C ALA A 99 -1.77 -14.91 -17.85
N GLU A 100 -1.99 -15.48 -16.67
CA GLU A 100 -2.76 -14.83 -15.60
C GLU A 100 -2.01 -13.64 -14.99
N ALA A 101 -0.70 -13.76 -14.78
CA ALA A 101 0.14 -12.67 -14.28
C ALA A 101 0.20 -11.50 -15.26
N GLU A 102 0.35 -11.80 -16.57
CA GLU A 102 0.31 -10.77 -17.62
C GLU A 102 -1.08 -10.10 -17.68
N LYS A 103 -2.16 -10.86 -17.58
CA LYS A 103 -3.51 -10.31 -17.52
C LYS A 103 -3.69 -9.38 -16.32
N SER A 104 -3.21 -9.77 -15.13
CA SER A 104 -3.28 -8.95 -13.93
C SER A 104 -2.49 -7.65 -14.08
N LEU A 105 -1.33 -7.69 -14.76
CA LEU A 105 -0.53 -6.50 -15.07
C LEU A 105 -1.33 -5.55 -15.97
N GLU A 106 -1.89 -6.03 -17.08
CA GLU A 106 -2.65 -5.19 -18.01
C GLU A 106 -3.92 -4.60 -17.36
N GLU A 107 -4.59 -5.38 -16.50
CA GLU A 107 -5.72 -4.89 -15.71
C GLU A 107 -5.28 -3.74 -14.78
N SER A 108 -4.15 -3.87 -14.08
CA SER A 108 -3.63 -2.84 -13.18
C SER A 108 -3.21 -1.57 -13.93
N VAL A 109 -2.59 -1.71 -15.09
CA VAL A 109 -2.23 -0.59 -15.98
C VAL A 109 -3.49 0.19 -16.39
N ARG A 110 -4.55 -0.52 -16.80
CA ARG A 110 -5.82 0.08 -17.22
C ARG A 110 -6.55 0.76 -16.05
N MET A 111 -6.65 0.09 -14.91
CA MET A 111 -7.36 0.63 -13.72
C MET A 111 -6.79 1.97 -13.25
N LEU A 112 -5.50 2.22 -13.49
CA LEU A 112 -4.82 3.45 -13.09
C LEU A 112 -4.56 4.43 -14.25
N GLY A 113 -5.13 4.16 -15.44
CA GLY A 113 -5.01 5.03 -16.62
C GLY A 113 -3.58 5.19 -17.10
N LEU A 114 -2.79 4.10 -17.05
CA LEU A 114 -1.37 4.10 -17.42
C LEU A 114 -1.12 3.58 -18.84
N GLU A 115 -2.16 3.17 -19.60
CA GLU A 115 -1.99 2.63 -20.95
C GLU A 115 -1.19 3.57 -21.89
N PRO A 116 -1.43 4.90 -21.93
CA PRO A 116 -0.68 5.80 -22.81
C PRO A 116 0.80 5.95 -22.43
N LEU A 117 1.16 5.49 -21.23
CA LEU A 117 2.51 5.62 -20.66
C LEU A 117 3.23 4.28 -20.58
N ALA A 118 2.56 3.17 -20.89
CA ALA A 118 3.04 1.83 -20.58
C ALA A 118 4.44 1.52 -21.13
N ASP A 119 4.75 2.07 -22.31
CA ASP A 119 6.03 1.84 -23.01
C ASP A 119 7.03 3.00 -22.83
N LYS A 120 6.69 4.06 -22.06
CA LYS A 120 7.61 5.16 -21.72
C LYS A 120 8.57 4.75 -20.61
N ASP A 121 9.80 5.26 -20.66
CA ASP A 121 10.75 5.12 -19.55
C ASP A 121 10.22 5.80 -18.29
N ILE A 122 10.24 5.09 -17.16
CA ILE A 122 9.69 5.58 -15.91
C ILE A 122 10.40 6.83 -15.37
N SER A 123 11.64 7.08 -15.80
CA SER A 123 12.36 8.31 -15.43
C SER A 123 11.83 9.57 -16.15
N LEU A 124 11.02 9.39 -17.21
CA LEU A 124 10.48 10.46 -18.05
C LEU A 124 9.01 10.80 -17.72
N ILE A 125 8.36 10.07 -16.83
CA ILE A 125 6.98 10.35 -16.41
C ILE A 125 6.96 11.25 -15.16
N SER A 126 5.85 11.96 -14.96
CA SER A 126 5.64 12.81 -13.77
C SER A 126 5.66 12.00 -12.46
N ASP A 127 5.81 12.68 -11.32
CA ASP A 127 5.81 12.00 -10.02
C ASP A 127 4.44 11.39 -9.69
N GLY A 128 3.35 12.04 -10.12
CA GLY A 128 2.00 11.49 -9.97
C GLY A 128 1.77 10.25 -10.84
N GLU A 129 2.23 10.24 -12.09
CA GLU A 129 2.19 9.06 -12.95
C GLU A 129 3.05 7.92 -12.39
N PHE A 130 4.21 8.25 -11.87
CA PHE A 130 5.07 7.27 -11.20
C PHE A 130 4.42 6.69 -9.94
N GLN A 131 3.75 7.52 -9.13
CA GLN A 131 3.00 7.05 -7.97
C GLN A 131 1.90 6.07 -8.37
N LYS A 132 1.17 6.33 -9.46
CA LYS A 132 0.19 5.39 -10.01
C LYS A 132 0.86 4.08 -10.45
N ALA A 133 2.04 4.14 -11.08
CA ALA A 133 2.81 2.95 -11.44
C ALA A 133 3.25 2.13 -10.21
N CYS A 134 3.65 2.78 -9.11
CA CYS A 134 3.95 2.12 -7.85
C CYS A 134 2.72 1.41 -7.26
N ILE A 135 1.55 2.03 -7.31
CA ILE A 135 0.29 1.39 -6.88
C ILE A 135 -0.04 0.19 -7.78
N ALA A 136 0.14 0.32 -9.10
CA ALA A 136 -0.07 -0.77 -10.05
C ALA A 136 0.77 -2.02 -9.70
N THR A 137 1.99 -1.85 -9.19
CA THR A 137 2.81 -3.00 -8.74
C THR A 137 2.14 -3.82 -7.65
N ALA A 138 1.43 -3.15 -6.71
CA ALA A 138 0.71 -3.84 -5.65
C ALA A 138 -0.56 -4.53 -6.16
N LEU A 139 -1.32 -3.86 -7.03
CA LEU A 139 -2.55 -4.42 -7.61
C LEU A 139 -2.24 -5.67 -8.45
N THR A 140 -1.18 -5.63 -9.25
CA THR A 140 -0.72 -6.72 -10.11
C THR A 140 -0.43 -8.00 -9.33
N ARG A 141 0.01 -7.90 -8.06
CA ARG A 141 0.35 -9.05 -7.21
C ARG A 141 -0.87 -9.78 -6.65
N LYS A 142 -2.07 -9.23 -6.76
CA LYS A 142 -3.31 -9.81 -6.20
C LYS A 142 -3.14 -10.24 -4.74
N ALA A 143 -2.50 -9.38 -3.93
CA ALA A 143 -2.26 -9.69 -2.52
C ALA A 143 -3.57 -9.65 -1.72
N ASN A 144 -3.63 -10.42 -0.62
CA ASN A 144 -4.77 -10.41 0.28
C ASN A 144 -4.86 -9.11 1.10
N VAL A 145 -3.68 -8.51 1.40
CA VAL A 145 -3.58 -7.24 2.12
C VAL A 145 -2.62 -6.32 1.35
N ILE A 146 -3.07 -5.11 1.04
CA ILE A 146 -2.28 -4.05 0.41
C ILE A 146 -2.13 -2.91 1.40
N LEU A 147 -0.88 -2.53 1.68
CA LEU A 147 -0.52 -1.43 2.57
C LEU A 147 0.10 -0.31 1.74
N LEU A 148 -0.50 0.89 1.80
CA LEU A 148 -0.09 2.03 0.97
C LEU A 148 0.26 3.22 1.86
N ASP A 149 1.53 3.56 1.93
CA ASP A 149 1.99 4.69 2.72
C ASP A 149 1.95 5.97 1.88
N GLU A 150 0.93 6.80 2.12
CA GLU A 150 0.63 8.05 1.41
C GLU A 150 0.49 7.89 -0.13
N PRO A 151 -0.40 7.02 -0.62
CA PRO A 151 -0.50 6.72 -2.05
C PRO A 151 -0.92 7.91 -2.91
N THR A 152 -1.35 9.01 -2.31
CA THR A 152 -1.89 10.19 -3.01
C THR A 152 -1.03 11.44 -2.86
N ALA A 153 0.17 11.33 -2.26
CA ALA A 153 1.01 12.49 -1.90
C ALA A 153 1.41 13.39 -3.08
N PHE A 154 1.57 12.83 -4.28
CA PHE A 154 2.03 13.54 -5.47
C PHE A 154 0.94 13.70 -6.54
N LEU A 155 -0.32 13.44 -6.19
CA LEU A 155 -1.44 13.48 -7.12
C LEU A 155 -2.21 14.79 -7.00
N ASP A 156 -2.66 15.31 -8.15
CA ASP A 156 -3.71 16.32 -8.19
C ASP A 156 -5.05 15.77 -7.67
N VAL A 157 -6.04 16.64 -7.51
CA VAL A 157 -7.33 16.28 -6.90
C VAL A 157 -8.04 15.18 -7.67
N ASP A 158 -8.09 15.26 -9.01
CA ASP A 158 -8.83 14.31 -9.84
C ASP A 158 -8.16 12.93 -9.81
N ASN A 159 -6.84 12.87 -9.93
CA ASN A 159 -6.07 11.64 -9.84
C ASN A 159 -6.12 11.02 -8.43
N ARG A 160 -6.14 11.85 -7.37
CA ARG A 160 -6.31 11.40 -5.98
C ARG A 160 -7.66 10.69 -5.80
N ILE A 161 -8.74 11.34 -6.22
CA ILE A 161 -10.10 10.78 -6.15
C ILE A 161 -10.18 9.48 -6.95
N MET A 162 -9.63 9.46 -8.14
CA MET A 162 -9.59 8.27 -8.99
C MET A 162 -8.88 7.11 -8.30
N VAL A 163 -7.67 7.33 -7.74
CA VAL A 163 -6.90 6.29 -7.06
C VAL A 163 -7.64 5.77 -5.82
N LEU A 164 -8.13 6.65 -4.95
CA LEU A 164 -8.83 6.23 -3.73
C LEU A 164 -10.10 5.43 -4.04
N ARG A 165 -10.86 5.86 -5.05
CA ARG A 165 -12.02 5.12 -5.54
C ARG A 165 -11.63 3.74 -6.07
N THR A 166 -10.61 3.66 -6.91
CA THR A 166 -10.10 2.40 -7.47
C THR A 166 -9.69 1.42 -6.36
N LEU A 167 -9.03 1.91 -5.31
CA LEU A 167 -8.63 1.09 -4.16
C LEU A 167 -9.84 0.56 -3.38
N GLN A 168 -10.86 1.39 -3.16
CA GLN A 168 -12.09 0.97 -2.48
C GLN A 168 -12.88 -0.05 -3.31
N GLU A 169 -13.03 0.20 -4.61
CA GLU A 169 -13.72 -0.72 -5.53
C GLU A 169 -12.99 -2.06 -5.63
N LEU A 170 -11.65 -2.04 -5.71
CA LEU A 170 -10.84 -3.25 -5.68
C LEU A 170 -11.07 -4.04 -4.38
N ALA A 171 -10.99 -3.39 -3.24
CA ALA A 171 -11.18 -4.05 -1.94
C ALA A 171 -12.50 -4.82 -1.92
N ARG A 172 -13.60 -4.17 -2.30
CA ARG A 172 -14.94 -4.76 -2.33
C ARG A 172 -15.10 -5.87 -3.37
N ALA A 173 -14.51 -5.69 -4.57
CA ALA A 173 -14.68 -6.63 -5.68
C ALA A 173 -13.85 -7.92 -5.50
N THR A 174 -12.70 -7.86 -4.85
CA THR A 174 -11.74 -8.98 -4.77
C THR A 174 -11.62 -9.59 -3.37
N GLY A 175 -12.19 -8.95 -2.35
CA GLY A 175 -11.96 -9.34 -0.97
C GLY A 175 -10.58 -8.92 -0.42
N THR A 176 -9.81 -8.11 -1.18
CA THR A 176 -8.52 -7.59 -0.73
C THR A 176 -8.72 -6.55 0.36
N THR A 177 -7.99 -6.65 1.47
CA THR A 177 -7.98 -5.61 2.50
C THR A 177 -6.95 -4.54 2.11
N VAL A 178 -7.38 -3.29 2.02
CA VAL A 178 -6.52 -2.15 1.69
C VAL A 178 -6.39 -1.25 2.91
N LEU A 179 -5.17 -1.05 3.40
CA LEU A 179 -4.84 -0.07 4.45
C LEU A 179 -3.98 1.03 3.84
N PHE A 180 -4.47 2.26 3.83
CA PHE A 180 -3.72 3.39 3.29
C PHE A 180 -3.63 4.54 4.28
N SER A 181 -2.47 5.20 4.35
CA SER A 181 -2.31 6.47 5.07
C SER A 181 -2.55 7.65 4.13
N THR A 182 -3.10 8.74 4.66
CA THR A 182 -3.23 9.99 3.92
C THR A 182 -3.23 11.19 4.87
N HIS A 183 -2.75 12.34 4.38
CA HIS A 183 -2.91 13.63 5.04
C HIS A 183 -4.24 14.31 4.68
N ASP A 184 -4.85 13.94 3.58
CA ASP A 184 -6.18 14.40 3.19
C ASP A 184 -7.25 13.52 3.85
N ILE A 185 -7.68 13.96 5.03
CA ILE A 185 -8.66 13.23 5.84
C ILE A 185 -10.03 13.23 5.17
N HIS A 186 -10.40 14.31 4.45
CA HIS A 186 -11.70 14.42 3.83
C HIS A 186 -11.88 13.40 2.70
N ASP A 187 -10.97 13.40 1.73
CA ASP A 187 -11.02 12.45 0.62
C ASP A 187 -10.76 11.01 1.12
N GLY A 188 -9.82 10.83 2.04
CA GLY A 188 -9.56 9.53 2.63
C GLY A 188 -10.78 8.92 3.31
N ALA A 189 -11.52 9.69 4.11
CA ALA A 189 -12.73 9.22 4.77
C ALA A 189 -13.87 8.90 3.80
N ARG A 190 -13.96 9.66 2.69
CA ARG A 190 -14.98 9.43 1.65
C ARG A 190 -14.81 8.09 0.93
N PHE A 191 -13.57 7.65 0.75
CA PHE A 191 -13.23 6.43 0.00
C PHE A 191 -12.68 5.31 0.88
N SER A 192 -12.95 5.34 2.19
CA SER A 192 -12.68 4.24 3.11
C SER A 192 -13.97 3.73 3.73
N ASP A 193 -13.99 2.45 4.09
CA ASP A 193 -15.10 1.83 4.80
C ASP A 193 -14.98 2.06 6.32
N THR A 194 -13.74 2.26 6.78
CA THR A 194 -13.44 2.51 8.20
C THR A 194 -12.13 3.29 8.37
N THR A 195 -11.92 3.81 9.57
CA THR A 195 -10.74 4.61 9.91
C THR A 195 -10.04 4.03 11.14
N LEU A 196 -8.73 3.83 11.04
CA LEU A 196 -7.84 3.52 12.15
C LEU A 196 -7.05 4.78 12.53
N THR A 197 -7.21 5.25 13.75
CA THR A 197 -6.53 6.46 14.23
C THR A 197 -5.40 6.13 15.19
N LEU A 198 -4.17 6.55 14.86
CA LEU A 198 -3.05 6.51 15.78
C LEU A 198 -2.94 7.83 16.55
N GLY A 199 -2.93 7.73 17.88
CA GLY A 199 -2.77 8.89 18.78
C GLY A 199 -1.34 9.47 18.73
N LYS A 200 -1.16 10.67 19.32
CA LYS A 200 0.19 11.22 19.56
C LYS A 200 0.95 10.29 20.52
N ARG A 201 2.29 10.17 20.31
CA ARG A 201 3.18 9.60 21.34
C ARG A 201 2.86 10.25 22.69
N ARG A 202 2.47 9.46 23.69
CA ARG A 202 2.63 9.89 25.06
C ARG A 202 4.11 9.76 25.37
N HIS A 203 4.82 10.87 25.51
CA HIS A 203 6.13 10.85 26.15
C HIS A 203 5.85 10.46 27.61
N GLU A 204 6.12 9.21 27.96
CA GLU A 204 6.27 8.85 29.36
C GLU A 204 7.55 9.56 29.84
N VAL A 205 7.37 10.52 30.73
CA VAL A 205 8.42 11.28 31.41
C VAL A 205 9.08 10.38 32.45
#